data_096120c52a94899ef20ba980f3026742
#
_entry.id   096120c52a94899ef20ba980f3026742
#
_cell.length_a   1.000
_cell.length_b   1.000
_cell.length_c   1.000
_cell.angle_alpha   90.00
_cell.angle_beta   90.00
_cell.angle_gamma   90.00
#
_symmetry.space_group_name_H-M   'P 1'
#
loop_
_entity.id
_entity.type
_entity.pdbx_description
1 polymer ?
#
loop_
_entity_poly.entity_id
_entity_poly.type
_entity_poly.pdbx_seq_one_letter_code
_entity_poly.pdbx_strand_id
1 'polypeptide(L)'
;MIHRFPLKRGLIWTGVVVLVLAIALVAVWALRAPLVDAVTLKQAPLVRTLQFSARVASLSRVDIGSTVTARAARVLVSEGAQVRKDDVLIQLEADELRAAVVQATASERQAEARIAGLRSTGRNTARAVLTQAEATLQAAEAELERTQQLVAQGVLRASRLDDARRAVDVAKAQQTSAKAQTQANDEAGTDMVQAQAQLALARAATVAARARLAQSVLLAPADARVLSRDVEPGQIVQPGKALMSLA
;
A
#
# COMPACT_ATOMS: atom_id res chain seq x y z
N MET A 1 -114.68 20.00 -92.63
CA MET A 1 -114.49 18.77 -91.92
C MET A 1 -113.08 18.77 -91.38
N ILE A 2 -112.95 19.06 -90.16
CA ILE A 2 -111.66 19.21 -89.58
C ILE A 2 -111.66 18.50 -88.23
N HIS A 3 -110.86 17.44 -88.12
CA HIS A 3 -110.58 16.75 -86.87
C HIS A 3 -109.45 17.44 -86.04
N ARG A 4 -109.86 17.90 -84.91
CA ARG A 4 -108.86 18.39 -83.94
C ARG A 4 -108.44 17.24 -83.02
N PHE A 5 -107.15 16.88 -82.99
CA PHE A 5 -106.53 15.96 -82.04
C PHE A 5 -106.26 16.66 -80.74
N PRO A 6 -106.52 16.01 -79.60
CA PRO A 6 -106.13 16.59 -78.26
C PRO A 6 -104.77 16.09 -77.85
N LEU A 7 -103.66 16.76 -78.30
CA LEU A 7 -102.27 16.38 -77.94
C LEU A 7 -101.77 17.04 -76.62
N LYS A 8 -102.52 17.78 -75.89
CA LYS A 8 -102.06 18.52 -74.72
C LYS A 8 -102.16 17.83 -73.38
N ARG A 9 -102.93 16.72 -73.24
CA ARG A 9 -103.06 16.02 -71.95
C ARG A 9 -101.98 14.95 -71.71
N GLY A 10 -101.35 14.33 -72.70
CA GLY A 10 -100.30 13.38 -72.57
C GLY A 10 -98.99 14.01 -72.07
N LEU A 11 -98.63 15.21 -72.58
CA LEU A 11 -97.39 15.88 -72.27
C LEU A 11 -97.32 16.37 -70.85
N ILE A 12 -98.50 16.74 -70.28
CA ILE A 12 -98.56 17.19 -68.84
C ILE A 12 -98.39 16.00 -67.90
N TRP A 13 -98.94 14.80 -68.26
CA TRP A 13 -98.78 13.61 -67.39
C TRP A 13 -97.37 13.05 -67.45
N THR A 14 -96.70 13.11 -68.59
CA THR A 14 -95.30 12.71 -68.69
C THR A 14 -94.39 13.65 -67.87
N GLY A 15 -94.65 14.96 -67.86
CA GLY A 15 -93.94 15.93 -67.08
C GLY A 15 -94.12 15.69 -65.59
N VAL A 16 -95.36 15.36 -65.14
CA VAL A 16 -95.63 15.05 -63.72
C VAL A 16 -94.92 13.75 -63.26
N VAL A 17 -94.89 12.70 -64.11
CA VAL A 17 -94.21 11.45 -63.80
C VAL A 17 -92.71 11.65 -63.69
N VAL A 18 -92.11 12.43 -64.60
CA VAL A 18 -90.68 12.75 -64.55
C VAL A 18 -90.31 13.56 -63.26
N LEU A 19 -91.20 14.53 -62.91
CA LEU A 19 -91.04 15.32 -61.71
C LEU A 19 -91.09 14.44 -60.42
N VAL A 20 -92.08 13.53 -60.36
CA VAL A 20 -92.22 12.61 -59.22
C VAL A 20 -91.01 11.64 -59.17
N LEU A 21 -90.51 11.14 -60.27
CA LEU A 21 -89.36 10.29 -60.38
C LEU A 21 -88.09 11.08 -59.90
N ALA A 22 -87.95 12.34 -60.29
CA ALA A 22 -86.82 13.18 -59.89
C ALA A 22 -86.88 13.47 -58.40
N ILE A 23 -88.09 13.76 -57.86
CA ILE A 23 -88.27 13.96 -56.42
C ILE A 23 -87.96 12.68 -55.62
N ALA A 24 -88.41 11.52 -56.14
CA ALA A 24 -88.13 10.21 -55.55
C ALA A 24 -86.62 9.89 -55.58
N LEU A 25 -85.96 10.25 -56.66
CA LEU A 25 -84.47 10.01 -56.78
C LEU A 25 -83.70 10.92 -55.79
N VAL A 26 -84.08 12.20 -55.69
CA VAL A 26 -83.48 13.12 -54.75
C VAL A 26 -83.79 12.68 -53.33
N ALA A 27 -85.01 12.23 -53.03
CA ALA A 27 -85.33 11.71 -51.67
C ALA A 27 -84.53 10.45 -51.34
N VAL A 28 -84.36 9.52 -52.26
CA VAL A 28 -83.52 8.34 -52.07
C VAL A 28 -82.02 8.75 -51.85
N TRP A 29 -81.59 9.79 -52.60
CA TRP A 29 -80.20 10.28 -52.41
C TRP A 29 -80.02 11.04 -51.14
N ALA A 30 -80.99 11.84 -50.68
CA ALA A 30 -80.99 12.58 -49.44
C ALA A 30 -81.15 11.69 -48.15
N LEU A 31 -81.89 10.56 -48.34
CA LEU A 31 -82.05 9.56 -47.24
C LEU A 31 -80.95 8.52 -47.18
N ARG A 32 -80.00 8.56 -48.12
CA ARG A 32 -78.79 7.73 -47.96
C ARG A 32 -77.97 8.29 -46.82
N ALA A 33 -77.98 7.60 -45.68
CA ALA A 33 -77.11 7.94 -44.51
C ALA A 33 -75.64 7.90 -44.91
N PRO A 34 -74.84 8.91 -44.65
CA PRO A 34 -73.42 8.86 -44.93
C PRO A 34 -72.78 7.71 -44.17
N LEU A 35 -71.92 6.94 -44.88
CA LEU A 35 -71.12 5.94 -44.25
C LEU A 35 -70.08 6.65 -43.37
N VAL A 36 -70.24 6.54 -42.09
CA VAL A 36 -69.24 7.00 -41.11
C VAL A 36 -68.40 5.82 -40.68
N ASP A 37 -67.12 6.01 -40.72
CA ASP A 37 -66.17 5.04 -40.16
C ASP A 37 -66.39 4.92 -38.65
N ALA A 38 -66.94 3.82 -38.23
CA ALA A 38 -67.16 3.53 -36.81
C ALA A 38 -66.06 2.61 -36.29
N VAL A 39 -65.31 3.09 -35.35
CA VAL A 39 -64.37 2.29 -34.60
C VAL A 39 -65.03 1.63 -33.40
N THR A 40 -65.17 0.32 -33.42
CA THR A 40 -65.64 -0.44 -32.28
C THR A 40 -64.58 -0.51 -31.21
N LEU A 41 -64.81 0.19 -30.08
CA LEU A 41 -63.96 0.06 -28.91
C LEU A 41 -64.12 -1.31 -28.27
N LYS A 42 -63.09 -2.11 -28.36
CA LYS A 42 -63.03 -3.38 -27.64
C LYS A 42 -62.24 -3.17 -26.33
N GLN A 43 -62.83 -3.59 -25.25
CA GLN A 43 -62.14 -3.61 -23.96
C GLN A 43 -61.10 -4.73 -24.01
N ALA A 44 -59.79 -4.35 -24.03
CA ALA A 44 -58.71 -5.30 -23.99
C ALA A 44 -57.75 -4.92 -22.85
N PRO A 45 -57.14 -5.87 -22.22
CA PRO A 45 -56.14 -5.58 -21.20
C PRO A 45 -54.97 -4.79 -21.81
N LEU A 46 -54.67 -3.62 -21.28
CA LEU A 46 -53.52 -2.82 -21.64
C LEU A 46 -52.27 -3.40 -20.97
N VAL A 47 -51.47 -4.14 -21.73
CA VAL A 47 -50.19 -4.63 -21.27
C VAL A 47 -49.13 -3.54 -21.54
N ARG A 48 -48.68 -2.85 -20.50
CA ARG A 48 -47.57 -1.91 -20.58
C ARG A 48 -46.28 -2.62 -20.17
N THR A 49 -45.43 -2.91 -21.13
CA THR A 49 -44.12 -3.51 -20.88
C THR A 49 -43.10 -2.40 -20.64
N LEU A 50 -42.46 -2.41 -19.48
CA LEU A 50 -41.33 -1.54 -19.17
C LEU A 50 -40.06 -2.39 -19.36
N GLN A 51 -39.19 -1.96 -20.23
CA GLN A 51 -37.88 -2.54 -20.41
C GLN A 51 -36.85 -1.66 -19.64
N PHE A 52 -36.17 -2.26 -18.68
CA PHE A 52 -35.14 -1.56 -17.92
C PHE A 52 -33.86 -2.40 -17.93
N SER A 53 -32.74 -1.71 -17.92
CA SER A 53 -31.42 -2.32 -17.75
C SER A 53 -30.97 -2.09 -16.32
N ALA A 54 -30.61 -3.14 -15.61
CA ALA A 54 -30.09 -3.08 -14.25
C ALA A 54 -28.77 -3.83 -14.16
N ARG A 55 -27.88 -3.34 -13.31
CA ARG A 55 -26.64 -4.02 -12.97
C ARG A 55 -26.71 -4.44 -11.52
N VAL A 56 -26.47 -5.71 -11.23
CA VAL A 56 -26.29 -6.19 -9.88
C VAL A 56 -24.92 -5.71 -9.40
N ALA A 57 -24.92 -4.88 -8.36
CA ALA A 57 -23.71 -4.42 -7.70
C ALA A 57 -23.52 -5.18 -6.39
N SER A 58 -22.28 -5.55 -6.07
CA SER A 58 -21.93 -6.07 -4.76
C SER A 58 -22.02 -4.94 -3.72
N LEU A 59 -22.50 -5.26 -2.51
CA LEU A 59 -22.57 -4.35 -1.37
C LEU A 59 -21.17 -3.94 -0.88
N SER A 60 -20.17 -4.82 -1.06
CA SER A 60 -18.78 -4.56 -0.70
C SER A 60 -17.90 -4.93 -1.88
N ARG A 61 -17.04 -4.02 -2.27
CA ARG A 61 -16.01 -4.22 -3.28
C ARG A 61 -14.69 -3.73 -2.75
N VAL A 62 -13.67 -4.58 -2.82
CA VAL A 62 -12.31 -4.26 -2.41
C VAL A 62 -11.39 -4.42 -3.61
N ASP A 63 -10.72 -3.36 -3.99
CA ASP A 63 -9.74 -3.39 -5.06
C ASP A 63 -8.35 -3.68 -4.45
N ILE A 64 -7.73 -4.77 -4.92
CA ILE A 64 -6.39 -5.20 -4.52
C ILE A 64 -5.39 -4.60 -5.49
N GLY A 65 -4.41 -3.90 -4.96
CA GLY A 65 -3.32 -3.30 -5.73
C GLY A 65 -1.96 -3.55 -5.08
N SER A 66 -0.88 -3.29 -5.81
CA SER A 66 0.48 -3.32 -5.27
C SER A 66 0.82 -2.00 -4.60
N THR A 67 1.64 -2.05 -3.56
CA THR A 67 2.27 -0.88 -2.93
C THR A 67 3.72 -0.70 -3.41
N VAL A 68 4.26 -1.67 -4.14
CA VAL A 68 5.62 -1.66 -4.70
C VAL A 68 5.57 -1.87 -6.22
N THR A 69 6.54 -1.28 -6.92
CA THR A 69 6.75 -1.58 -8.34
C THR A 69 7.54 -2.87 -8.46
N ALA A 70 6.96 -3.89 -9.10
CA ALA A 70 7.62 -5.16 -9.35
C ALA A 70 6.96 -5.89 -10.52
N ARG A 71 7.55 -6.99 -10.99
CA ARG A 71 6.94 -7.88 -11.98
C ARG A 71 6.07 -8.92 -11.26
N ALA A 72 4.88 -9.19 -11.76
CA ALA A 72 4.04 -10.28 -11.30
C ALA A 72 4.67 -11.62 -11.69
N ALA A 73 5.24 -12.34 -10.72
CA ALA A 73 5.84 -13.64 -10.97
C ALA A 73 4.77 -14.72 -11.20
N ARG A 74 3.74 -14.73 -10.38
CA ARG A 74 2.62 -15.68 -10.48
C ARG A 74 1.32 -15.02 -10.03
N VAL A 75 0.23 -15.36 -10.70
CA VAL A 75 -1.14 -15.08 -10.30
C VAL A 75 -1.80 -16.42 -9.99
N LEU A 76 -2.24 -16.62 -8.76
CA LEU A 76 -2.65 -17.92 -8.23
C LEU A 76 -4.16 -18.14 -8.26
N VAL A 77 -4.92 -17.11 -8.60
CA VAL A 77 -6.39 -17.14 -8.63
C VAL A 77 -6.92 -16.68 -9.97
N SER A 78 -8.10 -17.19 -10.35
CA SER A 78 -8.83 -16.81 -11.56
C SER A 78 -10.09 -16.03 -11.22
N GLU A 79 -10.66 -15.36 -12.23
CA GLU A 79 -11.97 -14.72 -12.09
C GLU A 79 -13.04 -15.72 -11.69
N GLY A 80 -13.93 -15.33 -10.79
CA GLY A 80 -14.97 -16.17 -10.23
C GLY A 80 -14.52 -17.11 -9.12
N ALA A 81 -13.21 -17.24 -8.82
CA ALA A 81 -12.71 -18.07 -7.74
C ALA A 81 -13.14 -17.54 -6.37
N GLN A 82 -13.41 -18.44 -5.46
CA GLN A 82 -13.58 -18.13 -4.03
C GLN A 82 -12.22 -18.15 -3.35
N VAL A 83 -11.93 -17.12 -2.56
CA VAL A 83 -10.71 -16.96 -1.78
C VAL A 83 -11.07 -16.76 -0.31
N ARG A 84 -10.24 -17.26 0.57
CA ARG A 84 -10.34 -17.05 2.02
C ARG A 84 -9.39 -15.92 2.42
N LYS A 85 -9.66 -15.36 3.58
CA LYS A 85 -8.73 -14.43 4.22
C LYS A 85 -7.31 -15.02 4.26
N ASP A 86 -6.32 -14.19 3.95
CA ASP A 86 -4.89 -14.51 3.90
C ASP A 86 -4.47 -15.50 2.78
N ASP A 87 -5.38 -15.90 1.87
CA ASP A 87 -4.99 -16.64 0.67
C ASP A 87 -4.10 -15.77 -0.24
N VAL A 88 -3.08 -16.40 -0.82
CA VAL A 88 -2.15 -15.72 -1.75
C VAL A 88 -2.82 -15.52 -3.10
N LEU A 89 -3.02 -14.29 -3.50
CA LEU A 89 -3.63 -13.90 -4.77
C LEU A 89 -2.58 -13.73 -5.87
N ILE A 90 -1.56 -12.90 -5.59
CA ILE A 90 -0.51 -12.55 -6.54
C ILE A 90 0.83 -12.62 -5.81
N GLN A 91 1.82 -13.19 -6.47
CA GLN A 91 3.21 -13.20 -6.03
C GLN A 91 4.04 -12.36 -6.99
N LEU A 92 4.70 -11.33 -6.47
CA LEU A 92 5.61 -10.48 -7.22
C LEU A 92 7.04 -11.04 -7.19
N GLU A 93 7.84 -10.68 -8.19
CA GLU A 93 9.29 -10.91 -8.14
C GLU A 93 9.89 -10.13 -6.95
N ALA A 94 10.66 -10.83 -6.12
CA ALA A 94 11.13 -10.29 -4.85
C ALA A 94 12.64 -10.48 -4.64
N ASP A 95 13.41 -10.75 -5.68
CA ASP A 95 14.84 -11.07 -5.55
C ASP A 95 15.64 -9.89 -4.98
N GLU A 96 15.35 -8.67 -5.44
CA GLU A 96 15.95 -7.45 -4.92
C GLU A 96 15.55 -7.22 -3.45
N LEU A 97 14.27 -7.44 -3.11
CA LEU A 97 13.77 -7.30 -1.75
C LEU A 97 14.37 -8.34 -0.81
N ARG A 98 14.58 -9.59 -1.29
CA ARG A 98 15.29 -10.62 -0.53
C ARG A 98 16.74 -10.25 -0.29
N ALA A 99 17.44 -9.75 -1.32
CA ALA A 99 18.80 -9.27 -1.19
C ALA A 99 18.91 -8.12 -0.18
N ALA A 100 17.96 -7.18 -0.18
CA ALA A 100 17.91 -6.10 0.80
C ALA A 100 17.72 -6.62 2.24
N VAL A 101 16.91 -7.66 2.45
CA VAL A 101 16.77 -8.31 3.78
C VAL A 101 18.08 -8.95 4.21
N VAL A 102 18.76 -9.67 3.30
CA VAL A 102 20.06 -10.31 3.58
C VAL A 102 21.10 -9.25 3.98
N GLN A 103 21.19 -8.15 3.23
CA GLN A 103 22.08 -7.03 3.51
C GLN A 103 21.80 -6.39 4.88
N ALA A 104 20.53 -6.08 5.17
CA ALA A 104 20.12 -5.50 6.45
C ALA A 104 20.46 -6.45 7.63
N THR A 105 20.18 -7.75 7.46
CA THR A 105 20.51 -8.76 8.47
C THR A 105 22.03 -8.90 8.69
N ALA A 106 22.82 -8.76 7.63
CA ALA A 106 24.29 -8.75 7.78
C ALA A 106 24.78 -7.55 8.55
N SER A 107 24.22 -6.36 8.32
CA SER A 107 24.53 -5.14 9.08
C SER A 107 24.11 -5.27 10.55
N GLU A 108 22.98 -5.89 10.84
CA GLU A 108 22.53 -6.18 12.21
C GLU A 108 23.52 -7.10 12.94
N ARG A 109 23.94 -8.20 12.28
CA ARG A 109 24.96 -9.12 12.85
C ARG A 109 26.30 -8.43 13.07
N GLN A 110 26.70 -7.52 12.17
CA GLN A 110 27.92 -6.74 12.34
C GLN A 110 27.84 -5.83 13.59
N ALA A 111 26.71 -5.16 13.81
CA ALA A 111 26.48 -4.35 14.99
C ALA A 111 26.45 -5.19 16.28
N GLU A 112 25.86 -6.39 16.26
CA GLU A 112 25.89 -7.35 17.37
C GLU A 112 27.30 -7.81 17.69
N ALA A 113 28.09 -8.15 16.67
CA ALA A 113 29.49 -8.54 16.84
C ALA A 113 30.32 -7.41 17.43
N ARG A 114 30.06 -6.14 17.08
CA ARG A 114 30.73 -4.99 17.68
C ARG A 114 30.46 -4.89 19.19
N ILE A 115 29.21 -5.05 19.62
CA ILE A 115 28.83 -5.08 21.02
C ILE A 115 29.54 -6.23 21.76
N ALA A 116 29.52 -7.42 21.16
CA ALA A 116 30.21 -8.59 21.71
C ALA A 116 31.71 -8.34 21.86
N GLY A 117 32.35 -7.70 20.88
CA GLY A 117 33.77 -7.32 20.91
C GLY A 117 34.07 -6.31 22.04
N LEU A 118 33.21 -5.29 22.20
CA LEU A 118 33.36 -4.32 23.31
C LEU A 118 33.22 -4.98 24.69
N ARG A 119 32.26 -5.89 24.84
CA ARG A 119 32.01 -6.62 26.10
C ARG A 119 33.13 -7.58 26.47
N SER A 120 33.80 -8.17 25.52
CA SER A 120 34.85 -9.17 25.75
C SER A 120 36.25 -8.53 25.66
N THR A 121 36.75 -8.42 24.42
CA THR A 121 38.11 -7.97 24.13
C THR A 121 38.33 -6.52 24.55
N GLY A 122 37.38 -5.61 24.24
CA GLY A 122 37.51 -4.19 24.58
C GLY A 122 37.61 -3.96 26.06
N ARG A 123 36.76 -4.60 26.88
CA ARG A 123 36.78 -4.49 28.33
C ARG A 123 38.06 -5.07 28.94
N ASN A 124 38.48 -6.25 28.48
CA ASN A 124 39.66 -6.90 28.98
C ASN A 124 40.93 -6.10 28.66
N THR A 125 41.06 -5.57 27.46
CA THR A 125 42.15 -4.73 27.03
C THR A 125 42.22 -3.43 27.86
N ALA A 126 41.08 -2.73 28.02
CA ALA A 126 41.01 -1.50 28.80
C ALA A 126 41.40 -1.73 30.27
N ARG A 127 40.97 -2.84 30.88
CA ARG A 127 41.38 -3.23 32.23
C ARG A 127 42.88 -3.52 32.34
N ALA A 128 43.45 -4.24 31.39
CA ALA A 128 44.88 -4.53 31.38
C ALA A 128 45.71 -3.24 31.27
N VAL A 129 45.30 -2.29 30.40
CA VAL A 129 45.97 -0.98 30.28
C VAL A 129 45.83 -0.17 31.58
N LEU A 130 44.68 -0.21 32.22
CA LEU A 130 44.50 0.46 33.53
C LEU A 130 45.42 -0.15 34.60
N THR A 131 45.46 -1.47 34.71
CA THR A 131 46.34 -2.16 35.65
C THR A 131 47.81 -1.82 35.39
N GLN A 132 48.24 -1.74 34.13
CA GLN A 132 49.61 -1.32 33.78
C GLN A 132 49.86 0.14 34.18
N ALA A 133 48.93 1.06 33.93
CA ALA A 133 49.06 2.46 34.31
C ALA A 133 49.10 2.64 35.85
N GLU A 134 48.32 1.86 36.58
CA GLU A 134 48.34 1.85 38.07
C GLU A 134 49.67 1.36 38.62
N ALA A 135 50.23 0.28 38.04
CA ALA A 135 51.53 -0.21 38.42
C ALA A 135 52.65 0.80 38.12
N THR A 136 52.55 1.52 36.98
CA THR A 136 53.51 2.58 36.62
C THR A 136 53.43 3.75 37.59
N LEU A 137 52.24 4.16 37.97
CA LEU A 137 52.01 5.23 38.95
C LEU A 137 52.61 4.83 40.33
N GLN A 138 52.31 3.63 40.80
CA GLN A 138 52.84 3.12 42.07
C GLN A 138 54.37 3.08 42.09
N ALA A 139 55.00 2.66 40.96
CA ALA A 139 56.46 2.68 40.86
C ALA A 139 57.04 4.12 40.90
N ALA A 140 56.40 5.06 40.19
CA ALA A 140 56.81 6.46 40.19
C ALA A 140 56.63 7.13 41.57
N GLU A 141 55.55 6.84 42.28
CA GLU A 141 55.29 7.32 43.61
C GLU A 141 56.35 6.78 44.62
N ALA A 142 56.68 5.49 44.55
CA ALA A 142 57.72 4.89 45.36
C ALA A 142 59.13 5.50 45.12
N GLU A 143 59.39 5.81 43.79
CA GLU A 143 60.67 6.48 43.45
C GLU A 143 60.69 7.93 43.92
N LEU A 144 59.57 8.67 43.89
CA LEU A 144 59.44 9.99 44.42
C LEU A 144 59.72 10.00 45.92
N GLU A 145 59.11 9.09 46.67
CA GLU A 145 59.30 8.96 48.12
C GLU A 145 60.79 8.68 48.46
N ARG A 146 61.40 7.72 47.74
CA ARG A 146 62.82 7.41 47.91
C ARG A 146 63.70 8.63 47.60
N THR A 147 63.41 9.32 46.50
CA THR A 147 64.17 10.53 46.11
C THR A 147 64.00 11.65 47.12
N GLN A 148 62.81 11.84 47.67
CA GLN A 148 62.58 12.82 48.76
C GLN A 148 63.44 12.56 49.98
N GLN A 149 63.49 11.29 50.39
CA GLN A 149 64.34 10.91 51.56
C GLN A 149 65.83 11.15 51.30
N LEU A 150 66.36 10.83 50.13
CA LEU A 150 67.74 11.01 49.73
C LEU A 150 68.09 12.48 49.52
N VAL A 151 67.23 13.32 49.05
CA VAL A 151 67.41 14.78 48.96
C VAL A 151 67.45 15.38 50.37
N ALA A 152 66.52 14.95 51.26
CA ALA A 152 66.52 15.40 52.66
C ALA A 152 67.79 15.03 53.40
N GLN A 153 68.45 13.92 53.07
CA GLN A 153 69.73 13.49 53.61
C GLN A 153 70.94 14.16 52.93
N GLY A 154 70.69 15.05 51.90
CA GLY A 154 71.80 15.74 51.22
C GLY A 154 72.54 14.87 50.15
N VAL A 155 72.03 13.64 49.85
CA VAL A 155 72.67 12.71 48.94
C VAL A 155 72.39 13.06 47.48
N LEU A 156 71.18 13.58 47.19
CA LEU A 156 70.75 13.94 45.83
C LEU A 156 70.46 15.45 45.71
N ARG A 157 70.56 15.93 44.43
CA ARG A 157 70.25 17.35 44.14
C ARG A 157 68.75 17.56 44.05
N ALA A 158 68.28 18.77 44.37
CA ALA A 158 66.89 19.17 44.31
C ALA A 158 66.25 18.94 42.87
N SER A 159 67.04 19.12 41.84
CA SER A 159 66.57 18.86 40.46
C SER A 159 66.07 17.40 40.22
N ARG A 160 66.63 16.46 40.98
CA ARG A 160 66.13 15.04 40.89
C ARG A 160 64.76 14.88 41.51
N LEU A 161 64.48 15.64 42.55
CA LEU A 161 63.12 15.66 43.12
C LEU A 161 62.11 16.20 42.15
N ASP A 162 62.44 17.26 41.38
CA ASP A 162 61.59 17.82 40.39
C ASP A 162 61.39 16.86 39.20
N ASP A 163 62.43 16.09 38.83
CA ASP A 163 62.32 15.01 37.83
C ASP A 163 61.37 13.92 38.32
N ALA A 164 61.47 13.46 39.55
CA ALA A 164 60.59 12.43 40.10
C ALA A 164 59.13 12.90 40.22
N ARG A 165 58.91 14.18 40.60
CA ARG A 165 57.56 14.78 40.60
C ARG A 165 56.94 14.77 39.24
N ARG A 166 57.66 15.21 38.19
CA ARG A 166 57.18 15.18 36.81
C ARG A 166 56.85 13.76 36.38
N ALA A 167 57.64 12.75 36.78
CA ALA A 167 57.35 11.36 36.46
C ALA A 167 56.03 10.88 37.08
N VAL A 168 55.72 11.25 38.31
CA VAL A 168 54.46 10.98 38.98
C VAL A 168 53.27 11.66 38.24
N ASP A 169 53.45 12.95 37.90
CA ASP A 169 52.40 13.71 37.20
C ASP A 169 52.07 13.07 35.84
N VAL A 170 53.08 12.63 35.08
CA VAL A 170 52.89 11.89 33.81
C VAL A 170 52.19 10.56 34.05
N ALA A 171 52.64 9.77 35.04
CA ALA A 171 52.00 8.48 35.33
C ALA A 171 50.55 8.63 35.81
N LYS A 172 50.25 9.67 36.57
CA LYS A 172 48.87 10.00 37.02
C LYS A 172 47.98 10.41 35.87
N ALA A 173 48.51 11.18 34.91
CA ALA A 173 47.78 11.51 33.68
C ALA A 173 47.48 10.26 32.82
N GLN A 174 48.47 9.32 32.72
CA GLN A 174 48.27 8.02 32.05
C GLN A 174 47.20 7.17 32.73
N GLN A 175 47.21 7.07 34.05
CA GLN A 175 46.20 6.36 34.84
C GLN A 175 44.82 6.97 34.60
N THR A 176 44.69 8.29 34.63
CA THR A 176 43.42 9.00 34.40
C THR A 176 42.87 8.68 33.00
N SER A 177 43.73 8.71 31.99
CA SER A 177 43.35 8.34 30.61
C SER A 177 42.88 6.89 30.50
N ALA A 178 43.63 5.95 31.10
CA ALA A 178 43.27 4.53 31.11
C ALA A 178 41.95 4.26 31.85
N LYS A 179 41.71 4.99 32.94
CA LYS A 179 40.46 4.91 33.70
C LYS A 179 39.28 5.43 32.89
N ALA A 180 39.42 6.55 32.19
CA ALA A 180 38.41 7.06 31.28
C ALA A 180 38.08 6.07 30.16
N GLN A 181 39.11 5.41 29.59
CA GLN A 181 38.90 4.37 28.57
C GLN A 181 38.14 3.15 29.12
N THR A 182 38.43 2.76 30.36
CA THR A 182 37.68 1.66 31.01
C THR A 182 36.22 2.04 31.23
N GLN A 183 35.95 3.27 31.66
CA GLN A 183 34.59 3.78 31.84
C GLN A 183 33.81 3.88 30.51
N ALA A 184 34.47 4.28 29.44
CA ALA A 184 33.83 4.35 28.10
C ALA A 184 33.37 2.97 27.58
N ASN A 185 34.11 1.91 27.96
CA ASN A 185 33.79 0.53 27.58
C ASN A 185 32.86 -0.20 28.59
N ASP A 186 32.44 0.43 29.68
CA ASP A 186 31.45 -0.14 30.60
C ASP A 186 30.05 -0.16 29.98
N GLU A 187 29.10 -0.94 30.55
CA GLU A 187 27.76 -1.10 30.01
C GLU A 187 26.97 0.20 29.86
N ALA A 188 27.23 1.19 30.71
CA ALA A 188 26.68 2.54 30.61
C ALA A 188 27.66 3.54 29.95
N GLY A 189 28.79 3.06 29.45
CA GLY A 189 29.81 3.88 28.80
C GLY A 189 29.42 4.35 27.43
N THR A 190 30.05 5.45 27.00
CA THR A 190 29.72 6.10 25.70
C THR A 190 29.87 5.17 24.51
N ASP A 191 30.91 4.34 24.46
CA ASP A 191 31.19 3.42 23.37
C ASP A 191 30.14 2.32 23.31
N MET A 192 29.69 1.81 24.44
CA MET A 192 28.63 0.82 24.54
C MET A 192 27.29 1.41 24.16
N VAL A 193 26.93 2.58 24.62
CA VAL A 193 25.68 3.27 24.29
C VAL A 193 25.63 3.56 22.78
N GLN A 194 26.72 4.00 22.17
CA GLN A 194 26.82 4.23 20.74
C GLN A 194 26.65 2.94 19.93
N ALA A 195 27.30 1.85 20.38
CA ALA A 195 27.15 0.55 19.70
C ALA A 195 25.74 -0.01 19.83
N GLN A 196 25.07 0.17 20.96
CA GLN A 196 23.67 -0.21 21.15
C GLN A 196 22.73 0.61 20.26
N ALA A 197 22.95 1.92 20.14
CA ALA A 197 22.18 2.77 19.22
C ALA A 197 22.36 2.32 17.77
N GLN A 198 23.59 1.94 17.40
CA GLN A 198 23.87 1.42 16.04
C GLN A 198 23.20 0.08 15.79
N LEU A 199 23.14 -0.82 16.78
CA LEU A 199 22.36 -2.07 16.69
C LEU A 199 20.85 -1.78 16.55
N ALA A 200 20.31 -0.83 17.31
CA ALA A 200 18.91 -0.45 17.20
C ALA A 200 18.56 0.05 15.80
N LEU A 201 19.41 0.88 15.19
CA LEU A 201 19.24 1.34 13.81
C LEU A 201 19.31 0.17 12.81
N ALA A 202 20.26 -0.75 12.96
CA ALA A 202 20.38 -1.91 12.07
C ALA A 202 19.17 -2.84 12.20
N ARG A 203 18.64 -3.06 13.39
CA ARG A 203 17.40 -3.82 13.64
C ARG A 203 16.19 -3.16 12.99
N ALA A 204 16.05 -1.85 13.13
CA ALA A 204 14.98 -1.10 12.45
C ALA A 204 15.07 -1.24 10.93
N ALA A 205 16.28 -1.19 10.35
CA ALA A 205 16.49 -1.42 8.92
C ALA A 205 16.10 -2.84 8.49
N THR A 206 16.43 -3.87 9.31
CA THR A 206 16.01 -5.27 9.04
C THR A 206 14.50 -5.41 9.08
N VAL A 207 13.81 -4.81 10.04
CA VAL A 207 12.34 -4.81 10.12
C VAL A 207 11.73 -4.13 8.90
N ALA A 208 12.25 -2.97 8.51
CA ALA A 208 11.77 -2.26 7.32
C ALA A 208 11.97 -3.06 6.02
N ALA A 209 13.13 -3.72 5.86
CA ALA A 209 13.40 -4.56 4.71
C ALA A 209 12.44 -5.78 4.65
N ARG A 210 12.19 -6.43 5.79
CA ARG A 210 11.22 -7.55 5.88
C ARG A 210 9.78 -7.09 5.58
N ALA A 211 9.37 -5.93 6.08
CA ALA A 211 8.06 -5.36 5.77
C ALA A 211 7.89 -5.10 4.27
N ARG A 212 8.91 -4.56 3.60
CA ARG A 212 8.90 -4.39 2.14
C ARG A 212 8.83 -5.72 1.40
N LEU A 213 9.58 -6.72 1.86
CA LEU A 213 9.52 -8.07 1.28
C LEU A 213 8.12 -8.68 1.44
N ALA A 214 7.47 -8.49 2.57
CA ALA A 214 6.09 -8.96 2.78
C ALA A 214 5.10 -8.35 1.78
N GLN A 215 5.33 -7.11 1.33
CA GLN A 215 4.51 -6.45 0.32
C GLN A 215 4.63 -7.06 -1.09
N SER A 216 5.59 -7.97 -1.32
CA SER A 216 5.71 -8.72 -2.58
C SER A 216 4.68 -9.83 -2.73
N VAL A 217 3.95 -10.16 -1.69
CA VAL A 217 2.87 -11.16 -1.70
C VAL A 217 1.57 -10.45 -1.40
N LEU A 218 0.65 -10.46 -2.37
CA LEU A 218 -0.66 -9.84 -2.20
C LEU A 218 -1.62 -10.92 -1.69
N LEU A 219 -2.21 -10.66 -0.52
CA LEU A 219 -3.13 -11.56 0.18
C LEU A 219 -4.57 -11.05 0.11
N ALA A 220 -5.53 -11.96 0.23
CA ALA A 220 -6.94 -11.62 0.39
C ALA A 220 -7.19 -11.03 1.80
N PRO A 221 -7.79 -9.83 1.91
CA PRO A 221 -8.05 -9.20 3.22
C PRO A 221 -9.21 -9.85 3.98
N ALA A 222 -10.09 -10.56 3.29
CA ALA A 222 -11.26 -11.24 3.83
C ALA A 222 -11.68 -12.38 2.91
N ASP A 223 -12.62 -13.21 3.37
CA ASP A 223 -13.29 -14.19 2.53
C ASP A 223 -14.09 -13.45 1.45
N ALA A 224 -13.86 -13.79 0.19
CA ALA A 224 -14.42 -13.05 -0.94
C ALA A 224 -14.45 -13.90 -2.23
N ARG A 225 -15.09 -13.35 -3.26
CA ARG A 225 -15.02 -13.88 -4.62
C ARG A 225 -14.30 -12.90 -5.53
N VAL A 226 -13.42 -13.40 -6.38
CA VAL A 226 -12.72 -12.60 -7.39
C VAL A 226 -13.72 -12.16 -8.46
N LEU A 227 -13.91 -10.85 -8.63
CA LEU A 227 -14.79 -10.25 -9.63
C LEU A 227 -14.08 -10.02 -10.97
N SER A 228 -12.89 -9.41 -10.91
CA SER A 228 -12.04 -9.12 -12.07
C SER A 228 -10.58 -9.32 -11.73
N ARG A 229 -9.79 -9.65 -12.75
CA ARG A 229 -8.35 -9.82 -12.69
C ARG A 229 -7.71 -9.05 -13.85
N ASP A 230 -7.10 -7.92 -13.52
CA ASP A 230 -6.50 -6.98 -14.48
C ASP A 230 -4.96 -7.09 -14.51
N VAL A 231 -4.42 -8.25 -14.13
CA VAL A 231 -2.98 -8.53 -14.11
C VAL A 231 -2.66 -9.90 -14.65
N GLU A 232 -1.59 -9.98 -15.47
CA GLU A 232 -1.07 -11.23 -16.03
C GLU A 232 0.33 -11.54 -15.50
N PRO A 233 0.71 -12.82 -15.40
CA PRO A 233 2.08 -13.21 -15.09
C PRO A 233 3.07 -12.57 -16.08
N GLY A 234 4.19 -12.03 -15.56
CA GLY A 234 5.20 -11.31 -16.35
C GLY A 234 4.94 -9.81 -16.50
N GLN A 235 3.76 -9.31 -16.15
CA GLN A 235 3.43 -7.88 -16.23
C GLN A 235 4.08 -7.09 -15.09
N ILE A 236 4.56 -5.88 -15.39
CA ILE A 236 5.03 -4.92 -14.37
C ILE A 236 3.83 -4.23 -13.75
N VAL A 237 3.74 -4.30 -12.44
CA VAL A 237 2.73 -3.63 -11.64
C VAL A 237 3.31 -2.39 -10.96
N GLN A 238 2.47 -1.39 -10.74
CA GLN A 238 2.84 -0.12 -10.12
C GLN A 238 1.90 0.20 -8.95
N PRO A 239 2.37 0.95 -7.94
CA PRO A 239 1.52 1.40 -6.86
C PRO A 239 0.33 2.22 -7.35
N GLY A 240 -0.82 2.02 -6.69
CA GLY A 240 -2.05 2.77 -6.98
C GLY A 240 -2.91 2.23 -8.13
N LYS A 241 -2.43 1.21 -8.88
CA LYS A 241 -3.25 0.53 -9.90
C LYS A 241 -3.95 -0.67 -9.26
N ALA A 242 -5.27 -0.76 -9.43
CA ALA A 242 -6.02 -1.97 -9.08
C ALA A 242 -5.59 -3.11 -10.00
N LEU A 243 -5.25 -4.25 -9.42
CA LEU A 243 -4.81 -5.47 -10.11
C LEU A 243 -5.90 -6.54 -10.10
N MET A 244 -6.77 -6.49 -9.11
CA MET A 244 -7.84 -7.44 -8.88
C MET A 244 -8.93 -6.80 -8.06
N SER A 245 -10.18 -7.21 -8.29
CA SER A 245 -11.33 -6.76 -7.54
C SER A 245 -12.03 -7.93 -6.86
N LEU A 246 -12.33 -7.76 -5.58
CA LEU A 246 -12.97 -8.78 -4.73
C LEU A 246 -14.35 -8.28 -4.25
N ALA A 247 -15.29 -9.21 -4.02
CA ALA A 247 -16.61 -8.95 -3.42
C ALA A 247 -17.04 -10.06 -2.49
#